data_54febe5c244372bc3cc79c8a66b4708c
#
_entry.id   54febe5c244372bc3cc79c8a66b4708c
#
_cell.length_a   1.000
_cell.length_b   1.000
_cell.length_c   1.000
_cell.angle_alpha   90.00
_cell.angle_beta   90.00
_cell.angle_gamma   90.00
#
_symmetry.space_group_name_H-M   'P 1'
#
loop_
_entity.id
_entity.type
_entity.pdbx_description
1 polymer ?
#
loop_
_entity_poly.entity_id
_entity_poly.type
_entity_poly.pdbx_seq_one_letter_code
_entity_poly.pdbx_strand_id
1 'polypeptide(L)'
;FYPDNPQNYQISQLYLPICHAGYVDIDTAAGKKKIGIHEIHMEEDAGKLIHDEWEDCSLVDYNRSGVPLIEIVSEPDMRSAEEVIAYLEKLRMMIQYLGASDCKLQEGSMRADVNLSVREVGSEKFGTRTEMKNLNSFKAIGRAIEGERARQIELIEEGKAVVQETRRWDDNKEYSYAMRSKEDAKDYRYFPDPDLPPVHISDEWIDRIVKSMPEFQPEKQARYVEQYGLPQYDAGILTGSKKLSDLFEETTALCGKPKKVANWLMGETLRLLKENGQEPEDLQFSPKHLASLIDCLLYTSDAADDLTRV
;
A
#
# COMPACT_ATOMS: atom_id res chain seq x y z
N PHE A 1 -0.32 30.07 4.68
CA PHE A 1 0.95 29.68 5.25
C PHE A 1 0.82 28.35 5.96
N TYR A 2 1.72 27.41 5.63
CA TYR A 2 1.78 26.08 6.21
C TYR A 2 3.12 25.93 6.94
N PRO A 3 3.15 26.04 8.26
CA PRO A 3 4.40 26.04 9.03
C PRO A 3 5.14 24.71 8.98
N ASP A 4 4.49 23.64 8.57
CA ASP A 4 5.05 22.30 8.34
C ASP A 4 5.75 22.14 6.98
N ASN A 5 5.73 23.18 6.14
CA ASN A 5 6.53 23.26 4.91
C ASN A 5 7.57 24.39 5.08
N PRO A 6 8.88 24.15 4.85
CA PRO A 6 9.93 25.16 5.04
C PRO A 6 9.70 26.45 4.23
N GLN A 7 9.15 26.32 3.02
CA GLN A 7 8.80 27.44 2.15
C GLN A 7 7.41 28.05 2.44
N ASN A 8 6.68 27.55 3.44
CA ASN A 8 5.32 27.92 3.83
C ASN A 8 4.19 27.53 2.86
N TYR A 9 4.47 26.70 1.89
CA TYR A 9 3.46 26.12 0.98
C TYR A 9 3.94 24.74 0.51
N GLN A 10 2.99 23.87 0.14
CA GLN A 10 3.29 22.57 -0.41
C GLN A 10 3.47 22.67 -1.93
N ILE A 11 4.54 22.06 -2.44
CA ILE A 11 4.72 21.87 -3.89
C ILE A 11 3.92 20.64 -4.29
N SER A 12 3.03 20.81 -5.25
CA SER A 12 2.14 19.75 -5.76
C SER A 12 1.80 19.99 -7.23
N GLN A 13 1.39 18.96 -7.95
CA GLN A 13 0.82 19.07 -9.29
C GLN A 13 -0.71 19.18 -9.21
N LEU A 14 -1.34 19.84 -10.17
CA LEU A 14 -2.79 19.91 -10.29
C LEU A 14 -3.26 19.62 -11.72
N TYR A 15 -2.92 20.48 -12.68
CA TYR A 15 -3.45 20.41 -14.05
C TYR A 15 -2.68 19.47 -14.98
N LEU A 16 -1.45 19.14 -14.61
CA LEU A 16 -0.53 18.30 -15.39
C LEU A 16 0.04 17.22 -14.47
N PRO A 17 -0.77 16.22 -14.08
CA PRO A 17 -0.29 15.10 -13.27
C PRO A 17 0.73 14.28 -14.05
N ILE A 18 1.62 13.57 -13.36
CA ILE A 18 2.63 12.72 -14.00
C ILE A 18 2.01 11.54 -14.75
N CYS A 19 0.87 11.01 -14.27
CA CYS A 19 0.10 9.95 -14.92
C CYS A 19 -1.39 10.25 -14.83
N HIS A 20 -2.15 9.77 -15.82
CA HIS A 20 -3.61 9.85 -15.84
C HIS A 20 -4.23 8.66 -16.57
N ALA A 21 -5.53 8.42 -16.35
CA ALA A 21 -6.34 7.42 -17.04
C ALA A 21 -5.76 5.99 -16.98
N GLY A 22 -5.20 5.61 -15.84
CA GLY A 22 -4.70 4.27 -15.57
C GLY A 22 -5.76 3.32 -15.00
N TYR A 23 -5.36 2.12 -14.65
CA TYR A 23 -6.22 1.18 -13.92
C TYR A 23 -5.41 0.10 -13.18
N VAL A 24 -6.07 -0.54 -12.22
CA VAL A 24 -5.59 -1.71 -11.51
C VAL A 24 -6.65 -2.80 -11.56
N ASP A 25 -6.28 -4.02 -11.93
CA ASP A 25 -7.15 -5.18 -11.84
C ASP A 25 -7.03 -5.79 -10.43
N ILE A 26 -8.16 -5.89 -9.73
CA ILE A 26 -8.26 -6.50 -8.41
C ILE A 26 -8.98 -7.84 -8.50
N ASP A 27 -8.64 -8.74 -7.57
CA ASP A 27 -9.31 -10.02 -7.38
C ASP A 27 -10.14 -9.97 -6.08
N THR A 28 -11.42 -10.29 -6.18
CA THR A 28 -12.35 -10.37 -5.05
C THR A 28 -13.10 -11.70 -5.07
N ALA A 29 -13.85 -12.00 -4.01
CA ALA A 29 -14.71 -13.18 -3.99
C ALA A 29 -15.75 -13.19 -5.13
N ALA A 30 -16.14 -12.02 -5.62
CA ALA A 30 -17.06 -11.87 -6.76
C ALA A 30 -16.38 -12.02 -8.15
N GLY A 31 -15.04 -12.14 -8.17
CA GLY A 31 -14.24 -12.25 -9.40
C GLY A 31 -13.32 -11.05 -9.63
N LYS A 32 -12.78 -10.96 -10.85
CA LYS A 32 -11.90 -9.88 -11.25
C LYS A 32 -12.67 -8.60 -11.54
N LYS A 33 -12.12 -7.48 -11.08
CA LYS A 33 -12.68 -6.15 -11.34
C LYS A 33 -11.59 -5.14 -11.67
N LYS A 34 -11.85 -4.33 -12.67
CA LYS A 34 -10.99 -3.20 -13.04
C LYS A 34 -11.38 -1.97 -12.23
N ILE A 35 -10.40 -1.36 -11.56
CA ILE A 35 -10.54 -0.09 -10.86
C ILE A 35 -9.73 0.96 -11.60
N GLY A 36 -10.37 2.02 -12.05
CA GLY A 36 -9.74 3.13 -12.73
C GLY A 36 -8.85 3.93 -11.77
N ILE A 37 -7.75 4.43 -12.29
CA ILE A 37 -6.94 5.46 -11.67
C ILE A 37 -7.18 6.74 -12.46
N HIS A 38 -7.74 7.74 -11.79
CA HIS A 38 -8.01 9.04 -12.40
C HIS A 38 -6.70 9.72 -12.76
N GLU A 39 -5.83 9.87 -11.76
CA GLU A 39 -4.52 10.48 -11.91
C GLU A 39 -3.54 10.02 -10.83
N ILE A 40 -2.25 10.22 -11.10
CA ILE A 40 -1.18 10.17 -10.12
C ILE A 40 -0.40 11.48 -10.27
N HIS A 41 -0.24 12.21 -9.19
CA HIS A 41 0.56 13.41 -9.17
C HIS A 41 1.66 13.36 -8.11
N MET A 42 2.71 14.16 -8.35
CA MET A 42 3.83 14.29 -7.44
C MET A 42 3.59 15.45 -6.48
N GLU A 43 3.97 15.23 -5.24
CA GLU A 43 3.90 16.20 -4.16
C GLU A 43 5.19 16.21 -3.35
N GLU A 44 5.34 17.24 -2.54
CA GLU A 44 6.28 17.29 -1.45
C GLU A 44 5.56 16.90 -0.15
N ASP A 45 6.13 15.96 0.61
CA ASP A 45 5.54 15.62 1.89
C ASP A 45 5.80 16.74 2.92
N ALA A 46 4.81 17.01 3.75
CA ALA A 46 4.88 18.01 4.80
C ALA A 46 5.55 17.47 6.06
N GLY A 47 6.07 18.36 6.89
CA GLY A 47 6.46 18.06 8.25
C GLY A 47 5.27 17.64 9.11
N LYS A 48 5.49 17.50 10.40
CA LYS A 48 4.46 17.14 11.35
C LYS A 48 4.27 18.27 12.37
N LEU A 49 3.01 18.70 12.53
CA LEU A 49 2.61 19.62 13.60
C LEU A 49 2.16 18.82 14.82
N ILE A 50 2.73 19.13 15.97
CA ILE A 50 2.36 18.55 17.26
C ILE A 50 1.88 19.73 18.12
N HIS A 51 0.55 19.79 18.32
CA HIS A 51 -0.06 20.80 19.18
C HIS A 51 0.13 20.37 20.65
N ASP A 52 0.70 21.25 21.45
CA ASP A 52 0.79 21.00 22.89
C ASP A 52 -0.57 21.21 23.54
N GLU A 53 -0.95 20.33 24.46
CA GLU A 53 -2.23 20.41 25.14
C GLU A 53 -2.19 21.37 26.36
N TRP A 54 -1.00 21.73 26.83
CA TRP A 54 -0.77 22.50 28.05
C TRP A 54 -0.25 23.91 27.80
N GLU A 55 0.51 24.07 26.70
CA GLU A 55 1.08 25.34 26.31
C GLU A 55 0.46 25.82 24.99
N ASP A 56 0.25 27.13 24.86
CA ASP A 56 -0.25 27.73 23.60
C ASP A 56 0.86 27.77 22.53
N CYS A 57 1.35 26.57 22.19
CA CYS A 57 2.41 26.41 21.21
C CYS A 57 2.18 25.16 20.35
N SER A 58 2.89 25.10 19.22
CA SER A 58 2.95 23.93 18.34
C SER A 58 4.41 23.63 18.03
N LEU A 59 4.81 22.39 18.22
CA LEU A 59 6.12 21.90 17.78
C LEU A 59 6.04 21.48 16.31
N VAL A 60 7.07 21.79 15.55
CA VAL A 60 7.17 21.43 14.13
C VAL A 60 8.32 20.45 13.96
N ASP A 61 8.00 19.26 13.47
CA ASP A 61 8.97 18.24 13.12
C ASP A 61 9.12 18.18 11.60
N TYR A 62 10.28 18.58 11.09
CA TYR A 62 10.60 18.60 9.67
C TYR A 62 11.26 17.32 9.14
N ASN A 63 11.38 16.24 9.92
CA ASN A 63 12.10 15.05 9.49
C ASN A 63 11.54 14.41 8.19
N ARG A 64 10.26 14.62 7.91
CA ARG A 64 9.60 14.12 6.71
C ARG A 64 9.42 15.19 5.61
N SER A 65 9.60 16.45 5.95
CA SER A 65 9.38 17.56 5.02
C SER A 65 10.31 17.47 3.81
N GLY A 66 9.76 17.69 2.62
CA GLY A 66 10.50 17.64 1.36
C GLY A 66 10.73 16.23 0.81
N VAL A 67 10.29 15.18 1.49
CA VAL A 67 10.35 13.81 0.94
C VAL A 67 9.39 13.72 -0.25
N PRO A 68 9.83 13.17 -1.40
CA PRO A 68 8.95 12.98 -2.55
C PRO A 68 7.74 12.10 -2.18
N LEU A 69 6.55 12.59 -2.49
CA LEU A 69 5.28 11.95 -2.27
C LEU A 69 4.55 11.80 -3.60
N ILE A 70 3.84 10.70 -3.80
CA ILE A 70 2.87 10.55 -4.88
C ILE A 70 1.47 10.39 -4.29
N GLU A 71 0.49 11.07 -4.87
CA GLU A 71 -0.93 10.83 -4.58
C GLU A 71 -1.55 10.08 -5.75
N ILE A 72 -2.21 8.95 -5.44
CA ILE A 72 -2.91 8.11 -6.42
C ILE A 72 -4.40 8.29 -6.20
N VAL A 73 -5.09 8.89 -7.15
CA VAL A 73 -6.53 9.15 -7.09
C VAL A 73 -7.26 8.10 -7.92
N SER A 74 -8.10 7.30 -7.28
CA SER A 74 -8.92 6.30 -7.97
C SER A 74 -10.17 6.92 -8.60
N GLU A 75 -10.68 6.29 -9.67
CA GLU A 75 -12.05 6.51 -10.11
C GLU A 75 -13.03 5.94 -9.05
N PRO A 76 -14.28 6.45 -8.99
CA PRO A 76 -15.27 5.99 -8.00
C PRO A 76 -15.90 4.65 -8.41
N ASP A 77 -15.08 3.65 -8.71
CA ASP A 77 -15.51 2.34 -9.20
C ASP A 77 -15.79 1.32 -8.08
N MET A 78 -15.17 1.51 -6.92
CA MET A 78 -15.29 0.59 -5.79
C MET A 78 -16.67 0.68 -5.13
N ARG A 79 -17.21 -0.47 -4.71
CA ARG A 79 -18.58 -0.61 -4.18
C ARG A 79 -18.64 -1.31 -2.82
N SER A 80 -17.52 -1.79 -2.31
CA SER A 80 -17.47 -2.47 -1.00
C SER A 80 -16.13 -2.24 -0.31
N ALA A 81 -16.09 -2.48 1.00
CA ALA A 81 -14.85 -2.47 1.78
C ALA A 81 -13.84 -3.53 1.26
N GLU A 82 -14.32 -4.70 0.82
CA GLU A 82 -13.50 -5.76 0.24
C GLU A 82 -12.76 -5.26 -1.01
N GLU A 83 -13.45 -4.59 -1.92
CA GLU A 83 -12.85 -4.03 -3.14
C GLU A 83 -11.80 -2.97 -2.82
N VAL A 84 -12.05 -2.11 -1.82
CA VAL A 84 -11.09 -1.08 -1.38
C VAL A 84 -9.84 -1.72 -0.80
N ILE A 85 -10.00 -2.74 0.05
CA ILE A 85 -8.86 -3.46 0.64
C ILE A 85 -8.06 -4.17 -0.45
N ALA A 86 -8.72 -4.89 -1.36
CA ALA A 86 -8.05 -5.57 -2.47
C ALA A 86 -7.28 -4.59 -3.37
N TYR A 87 -7.85 -3.41 -3.64
CA TYR A 87 -7.18 -2.35 -4.39
C TYR A 87 -5.93 -1.83 -3.67
N LEU A 88 -6.03 -1.51 -2.38
CA LEU A 88 -4.91 -1.01 -1.60
C LEU A 88 -3.81 -2.06 -1.42
N GLU A 89 -4.16 -3.33 -1.21
CA GLU A 89 -3.19 -4.43 -1.14
C GLU A 89 -2.46 -4.61 -2.46
N LYS A 90 -3.17 -4.51 -3.58
CA LYS A 90 -2.57 -4.57 -4.92
C LYS A 90 -1.60 -3.42 -5.18
N LEU A 91 -2.01 -2.19 -4.87
CA LEU A 91 -1.13 -1.01 -4.98
C LEU A 91 0.10 -1.14 -4.10
N ARG A 92 -0.08 -1.52 -2.84
CA ARG A 92 1.03 -1.76 -1.90
C ARG A 92 2.04 -2.73 -2.48
N MET A 93 1.56 -3.87 -2.97
CA MET A 93 2.41 -4.90 -3.58
C MET A 93 3.20 -4.35 -4.78
N MET A 94 2.54 -3.65 -5.69
CA MET A 94 3.18 -3.07 -6.86
C MET A 94 4.26 -2.05 -6.47
N ILE A 95 3.97 -1.15 -5.54
CA ILE A 95 4.90 -0.10 -5.08
C ILE A 95 6.11 -0.72 -4.35
N GLN A 96 5.89 -1.76 -3.54
CA GLN A 96 6.96 -2.49 -2.87
C GLN A 96 7.86 -3.23 -3.89
N TYR A 97 7.29 -3.85 -4.91
CA TYR A 97 8.05 -4.52 -5.97
C TYR A 97 8.88 -3.53 -6.80
N LEU A 98 8.36 -2.33 -7.02
CA LEU A 98 9.11 -1.23 -7.65
C LEU A 98 10.26 -0.71 -6.77
N GLY A 99 10.23 -1.00 -5.47
CA GLY A 99 11.19 -0.45 -4.50
C GLY A 99 11.00 1.04 -4.22
N ALA A 100 9.83 1.58 -4.54
CA ALA A 100 9.53 3.01 -4.39
C ALA A 100 9.16 3.39 -2.94
N SER A 101 8.54 2.47 -2.19
CA SER A 101 8.17 2.65 -0.78
C SER A 101 8.03 1.30 -0.09
N ASP A 102 8.21 1.26 1.23
CA ASP A 102 7.87 0.11 2.08
C ASP A 102 6.37 0.01 2.36
N CYS A 103 5.61 1.07 2.07
CA CYS A 103 4.14 1.15 2.19
C CYS A 103 3.60 0.76 3.57
N LYS A 104 4.26 1.17 4.64
CA LYS A 104 3.82 0.92 6.01
C LYS A 104 2.81 1.98 6.45
N LEU A 105 1.56 1.60 6.62
CA LEU A 105 0.48 2.49 7.08
C LEU A 105 0.75 3.03 8.48
N GLN A 106 1.30 2.22 9.38
CA GLN A 106 1.56 2.60 10.78
C GLN A 106 2.69 3.62 10.91
N GLU A 107 3.66 3.58 10.00
CA GLU A 107 4.79 4.52 9.96
C GLU A 107 4.51 5.76 9.08
N GLY A 108 3.36 5.74 8.35
CA GLY A 108 2.91 6.84 7.52
C GLY A 108 3.60 6.93 6.15
N SER A 109 4.38 5.89 5.75
CA SER A 109 4.92 5.80 4.38
C SER A 109 3.88 5.38 3.33
N MET A 110 2.71 4.93 3.77
CA MET A 110 1.49 4.84 2.99
C MET A 110 0.34 5.44 3.80
N ARG A 111 -0.53 6.21 3.15
CA ARG A 111 -1.73 6.78 3.74
C ARG A 111 -2.91 6.53 2.80
N ALA A 112 -4.10 6.42 3.35
CA ALA A 112 -5.31 6.27 2.57
C ALA A 112 -6.41 7.16 3.14
N ASP A 113 -6.95 8.03 2.31
CA ASP A 113 -8.14 8.81 2.59
C ASP A 113 -9.30 8.19 1.81
N VAL A 114 -10.41 7.89 2.49
CA VAL A 114 -11.57 7.26 1.86
C VAL A 114 -12.67 8.29 1.65
N ASN A 115 -13.01 8.49 0.38
CA ASN A 115 -14.17 9.28 -0.02
C ASN A 115 -15.36 8.34 -0.25
N LEU A 116 -16.42 8.48 0.55
CA LEU A 116 -17.58 7.60 0.54
C LEU A 116 -18.88 8.38 0.38
N SER A 117 -19.77 7.89 -0.47
CA SER A 117 -21.17 8.31 -0.54
C SER A 117 -22.07 7.09 -0.75
N VAL A 118 -23.32 7.16 -0.30
CA VAL A 118 -24.33 6.15 -0.57
C VAL A 118 -25.36 6.66 -1.55
N ARG A 119 -25.94 5.76 -2.34
CA ARG A 119 -27.01 6.04 -3.29
C ARG A 119 -27.98 4.87 -3.35
N GLU A 120 -29.19 5.10 -3.83
CA GLU A 120 -30.14 4.03 -4.10
C GLU A 120 -29.61 3.06 -5.16
N VAL A 121 -29.94 1.80 -5.01
CA VAL A 121 -29.57 0.77 -5.99
C VAL A 121 -30.23 1.09 -7.35
N GLY A 122 -29.43 1.12 -8.39
CA GLY A 122 -29.87 1.48 -9.74
C GLY A 122 -29.79 2.97 -10.07
N SER A 123 -29.50 3.85 -9.08
CA SER A 123 -29.26 5.27 -9.35
C SER A 123 -27.86 5.47 -9.96
N GLU A 124 -27.75 6.29 -11.01
CA GLU A 124 -26.46 6.71 -11.57
C GLU A 124 -25.86 7.91 -10.80
N LYS A 125 -26.69 8.71 -10.15
CA LYS A 125 -26.26 9.90 -9.43
C LYS A 125 -25.65 9.52 -8.08
N PHE A 126 -24.41 9.95 -7.85
CA PHE A 126 -23.77 9.78 -6.54
C PHE A 126 -24.46 10.60 -5.45
N GLY A 127 -24.43 10.08 -4.22
CA GLY A 127 -24.84 10.81 -3.04
C GLY A 127 -23.82 11.84 -2.59
N THR A 128 -24.09 12.51 -1.46
CA THR A 128 -23.16 13.45 -0.85
C THR A 128 -21.96 12.72 -0.27
N ARG A 129 -20.78 13.16 -0.65
CA ARG A 129 -19.49 12.55 -0.28
C ARG A 129 -19.04 13.02 1.09
N THR A 130 -18.56 12.09 1.92
CA THR A 130 -17.74 12.36 3.10
C THR A 130 -16.34 11.83 2.88
N GLU A 131 -15.35 12.51 3.46
CA GLU A 131 -13.94 12.10 3.41
C GLU A 131 -13.55 11.56 4.79
N MET A 132 -13.04 10.32 4.85
CA MET A 132 -12.58 9.72 6.10
C MET A 132 -11.07 9.69 6.18
N LYS A 133 -10.54 10.18 7.30
CA LYS A 133 -9.12 10.26 7.63
C LYS A 133 -8.77 9.46 8.88
N ASN A 134 -7.46 9.36 9.15
CA ASN A 134 -6.91 8.64 10.31
C ASN A 134 -7.10 7.11 10.23
N LEU A 135 -6.84 6.56 9.06
CA LEU A 135 -7.00 5.15 8.76
C LEU A 135 -5.63 4.46 8.77
N ASN A 136 -5.27 3.83 9.90
CA ASN A 136 -3.92 3.36 10.15
C ASN A 136 -3.69 1.87 9.86
N SER A 137 -4.69 1.15 9.35
CA SER A 137 -4.59 -0.24 8.94
C SER A 137 -5.69 -0.60 7.94
N PHE A 138 -5.48 -1.62 7.12
CA PHE A 138 -6.52 -2.12 6.20
C PHE A 138 -7.77 -2.58 6.96
N LYS A 139 -7.60 -3.16 8.14
CA LYS A 139 -8.72 -3.53 9.00
C LYS A 139 -9.51 -2.31 9.49
N ALA A 140 -8.83 -1.23 9.87
CA ALA A 140 -9.47 0.02 10.24
C ALA A 140 -10.20 0.66 9.05
N ILE A 141 -9.61 0.62 7.84
CA ILE A 141 -10.25 1.10 6.61
C ILE A 141 -11.56 0.34 6.37
N GLY A 142 -11.55 -0.98 6.45
CA GLY A 142 -12.76 -1.79 6.26
C GLY A 142 -13.86 -1.43 7.26
N ARG A 143 -13.53 -1.32 8.56
CA ARG A 143 -14.50 -0.91 9.59
C ARG A 143 -15.03 0.50 9.38
N ALA A 144 -14.16 1.43 9.01
CA ALA A 144 -14.54 2.81 8.76
C ALA A 144 -15.53 2.93 7.59
N ILE A 145 -15.30 2.18 6.51
CA ILE A 145 -16.20 2.14 5.35
C ILE A 145 -17.58 1.63 5.77
N GLU A 146 -17.65 0.51 6.48
CA GLU A 146 -18.91 -0.07 6.91
C GLU A 146 -19.64 0.83 7.93
N GLY A 147 -18.91 1.41 8.88
CA GLY A 147 -19.48 2.33 9.86
C GLY A 147 -20.03 3.61 9.21
N GLU A 148 -19.29 4.22 8.29
CA GLU A 148 -19.72 5.42 7.59
C GLU A 148 -20.88 5.13 6.63
N ARG A 149 -20.86 3.98 5.94
CA ARG A 149 -21.98 3.52 5.12
C ARG A 149 -23.26 3.41 5.95
N ALA A 150 -23.20 2.74 7.10
CA ALA A 150 -24.35 2.59 7.99
C ALA A 150 -24.88 3.94 8.47
N ARG A 151 -24.00 4.85 8.90
CA ARG A 151 -24.36 6.21 9.32
C ARG A 151 -25.08 7.01 8.23
N GLN A 152 -24.56 6.97 6.99
CA GLN A 152 -25.19 7.71 5.88
C GLN A 152 -26.56 7.13 5.52
N ILE A 153 -26.72 5.80 5.56
CA ILE A 153 -28.00 5.13 5.32
C ILE A 153 -29.01 5.56 6.39
N GLU A 154 -28.65 5.51 7.68
CA GLU A 154 -29.51 5.92 8.80
C GLU A 154 -29.98 7.38 8.64
N LEU A 155 -29.08 8.31 8.33
CA LEU A 155 -29.45 9.70 8.09
C LEU A 155 -30.46 9.85 6.95
N ILE A 156 -30.27 9.15 5.84
CA ILE A 156 -31.15 9.22 4.68
C ILE A 156 -32.54 8.62 5.02
N GLU A 157 -32.56 7.47 5.70
CA GLU A 157 -33.80 6.82 6.14
C GLU A 157 -34.59 7.68 7.14
N GLU A 158 -33.90 8.45 7.98
CA GLU A 158 -34.53 9.46 8.87
C GLU A 158 -34.96 10.74 8.14
N GLY A 159 -34.76 10.85 6.85
CA GLY A 159 -35.06 12.05 6.05
C GLY A 159 -34.10 13.22 6.27
N LYS A 160 -32.93 12.96 6.86
CA LYS A 160 -31.86 13.94 7.06
C LYS A 160 -30.91 13.97 5.88
N ALA A 161 -30.30 15.12 5.62
CA ALA A 161 -29.27 15.25 4.58
C ALA A 161 -27.90 14.82 5.11
N VAL A 162 -27.13 14.11 4.26
CA VAL A 162 -25.71 13.91 4.49
C VAL A 162 -24.98 15.21 4.18
N VAL A 163 -24.13 15.68 5.10
CA VAL A 163 -23.32 16.89 4.91
C VAL A 163 -21.95 16.50 4.34
N GLN A 164 -21.48 17.27 3.37
CA GLN A 164 -20.14 17.09 2.82
C GLN A 164 -19.10 17.60 3.84
N GLU A 165 -18.39 16.68 4.45
CA GLU A 165 -17.45 17.00 5.54
C GLU A 165 -16.28 16.02 5.56
N THR A 166 -15.16 16.43 6.18
CA THR A 166 -14.06 15.54 6.54
C THR A 166 -14.32 14.97 7.93
N ARG A 167 -14.20 13.66 8.06
CA ARG A 167 -14.47 12.91 9.30
C ARG A 167 -13.21 12.16 9.74
N ARG A 168 -12.99 12.10 11.04
CA ARG A 168 -11.91 11.29 11.64
C ARG A 168 -12.50 9.99 12.18
N TRP A 169 -11.91 8.87 11.80
CA TRP A 169 -12.26 7.56 12.34
C TRP A 169 -11.57 7.32 13.69
N ASP A 170 -12.31 6.85 14.68
CA ASP A 170 -11.80 6.33 15.95
C ASP A 170 -12.03 4.82 15.98
N ASP A 171 -10.95 4.08 15.82
CA ASP A 171 -10.99 2.63 15.69
C ASP A 171 -11.38 1.92 16.99
N ASN A 172 -11.14 2.56 18.15
CA ASN A 172 -11.52 2.00 19.46
C ASN A 172 -13.02 2.16 19.75
N LYS A 173 -13.60 3.25 19.26
CA LYS A 173 -15.03 3.55 19.46
C LYS A 173 -15.90 3.06 18.29
N GLU A 174 -15.26 2.59 17.22
CA GLU A 174 -15.91 2.22 15.95
C GLU A 174 -16.88 3.31 15.45
N TYR A 175 -16.44 4.55 15.55
CA TYR A 175 -17.23 5.73 15.21
C TYR A 175 -16.40 6.82 14.55
N SER A 176 -17.05 7.61 13.67
CA SER A 176 -16.43 8.77 13.03
C SER A 176 -17.00 10.08 13.55
N TYR A 177 -16.15 11.10 13.74
CA TYR A 177 -16.64 12.46 14.08
C TYR A 177 -16.26 13.45 12.99
N ALA A 178 -17.13 14.46 12.78
CA ALA A 178 -16.83 15.57 11.91
C ALA A 178 -15.60 16.36 12.43
N MET A 179 -14.65 16.62 11.55
CA MET A 179 -13.48 17.47 11.85
C MET A 179 -13.73 18.91 11.42
N ARG A 180 -14.24 19.10 10.20
CA ARG A 180 -14.58 20.39 9.60
C ARG A 180 -15.69 20.20 8.58
N SER A 181 -16.61 21.16 8.47
CA SER A 181 -17.48 21.27 7.30
C SER A 181 -16.71 21.93 6.16
N LYS A 182 -16.91 21.48 4.92
CA LYS A 182 -16.28 22.09 3.72
C LYS A 182 -16.92 23.43 3.30
N GLU A 183 -17.68 24.09 4.15
CA GLU A 183 -18.15 25.44 3.90
C GLU A 183 -17.02 26.45 3.72
N ASP A 184 -15.82 26.10 4.25
CA ASP A 184 -14.57 26.85 4.06
C ASP A 184 -13.63 26.18 3.05
N ALA A 185 -14.12 25.63 1.93
CA ALA A 185 -13.26 25.17 0.84
C ALA A 185 -12.39 26.33 0.37
N LYS A 186 -11.22 26.46 0.99
CA LYS A 186 -10.26 27.49 0.64
C LYS A 186 -9.79 27.25 -0.78
N ASP A 187 -9.84 28.27 -1.61
CA ASP A 187 -9.15 28.30 -2.87
C ASP A 187 -7.64 28.12 -2.59
N TYR A 188 -7.07 27.00 -3.01
CA TYR A 188 -5.64 26.69 -2.82
C TYR A 188 -4.72 27.64 -3.61
N ARG A 189 -5.27 28.43 -4.55
CA ARG A 189 -4.54 29.42 -5.35
C ARG A 189 -3.31 28.83 -6.01
N TYR A 190 -3.49 27.70 -6.67
CA TYR A 190 -2.41 27.06 -7.42
C TYR A 190 -1.79 28.00 -8.44
N PHE A 191 -0.48 28.03 -8.49
CA PHE A 191 0.31 28.74 -9.50
C PHE A 191 1.58 27.95 -9.80
N PRO A 192 2.16 28.08 -11.01
CA PRO A 192 3.44 27.45 -11.32
C PRO A 192 4.53 27.97 -10.37
N ASP A 193 5.29 27.06 -9.77
CA ASP A 193 6.42 27.45 -8.93
C ASP A 193 7.51 28.08 -9.80
N PRO A 194 7.99 29.30 -9.48
CA PRO A 194 8.95 30.00 -10.30
C PRO A 194 10.34 29.36 -10.32
N ASP A 195 10.67 28.54 -9.30
CA ASP A 195 11.95 27.87 -9.18
C ASP A 195 11.97 26.50 -9.85
N LEU A 196 10.81 25.99 -10.30
CA LEU A 196 10.68 24.71 -10.96
C LEU A 196 10.45 24.87 -12.47
N PRO A 197 11.40 24.49 -13.32
CA PRO A 197 11.18 24.48 -14.77
C PRO A 197 10.19 23.36 -15.15
N PRO A 198 9.48 23.50 -16.28
CA PRO A 198 8.65 22.44 -16.81
C PRO A 198 9.44 21.15 -17.02
N VAL A 199 8.91 20.04 -16.53
CA VAL A 199 9.51 18.70 -16.70
C VAL A 199 8.98 18.08 -17.99
N HIS A 200 9.89 17.73 -18.92
CA HIS A 200 9.57 16.99 -20.12
C HIS A 200 9.99 15.53 -19.98
N ILE A 201 9.01 14.64 -20.04
CA ILE A 201 9.26 13.19 -20.01
C ILE A 201 9.26 12.71 -21.45
N SER A 202 10.45 12.30 -21.96
CA SER A 202 10.57 11.80 -23.33
C SER A 202 10.18 10.31 -23.43
N ASP A 203 9.83 9.87 -24.63
CA ASP A 203 9.53 8.46 -24.91
C ASP A 203 10.71 7.55 -24.58
N GLU A 204 11.97 8.04 -24.84
CA GLU A 204 13.18 7.28 -24.47
C GLU A 204 13.34 7.14 -22.95
N TRP A 205 12.88 8.12 -22.17
CA TRP A 205 12.87 7.99 -20.70
C TRP A 205 11.85 6.96 -20.25
N ILE A 206 10.64 7.01 -20.80
CA ILE A 206 9.59 6.01 -20.54
C ILE A 206 10.08 4.61 -20.92
N ASP A 207 10.66 4.45 -22.12
CA ASP A 207 11.21 3.16 -22.58
C ASP A 207 12.29 2.60 -21.63
N ARG A 208 13.15 3.45 -21.08
CA ARG A 208 14.17 3.01 -20.10
C ARG A 208 13.51 2.53 -18.82
N ILE A 209 12.49 3.23 -18.32
CA ILE A 209 11.75 2.82 -17.13
C ILE A 209 11.06 1.48 -17.37
N VAL A 210 10.34 1.35 -18.47
CA VAL A 210 9.64 0.10 -18.82
C VAL A 210 10.60 -1.09 -18.89
N LYS A 211 11.78 -0.91 -19.51
CA LYS A 211 12.81 -1.95 -19.58
C LYS A 211 13.44 -2.31 -18.24
N SER A 212 13.41 -1.40 -17.27
CA SER A 212 13.94 -1.60 -15.92
C SER A 212 12.90 -2.09 -14.92
N MET A 213 11.61 -2.16 -15.31
CA MET A 213 10.57 -2.65 -14.44
C MET A 213 10.83 -4.09 -13.99
N PRO A 214 10.67 -4.39 -12.70
CA PRO A 214 10.80 -5.75 -12.21
C PRO A 214 9.62 -6.60 -12.69
N GLU A 215 9.79 -7.91 -12.66
CA GLU A 215 8.68 -8.85 -12.74
C GLU A 215 7.81 -8.70 -11.49
N PHE A 216 6.53 -8.44 -11.66
CA PHE A 216 5.59 -8.26 -10.56
C PHE A 216 5.12 -9.59 -9.98
N GLN A 217 4.44 -9.51 -8.84
CA GLN A 217 4.01 -10.67 -8.07
C GLN A 217 3.19 -11.70 -8.88
N PRO A 218 2.21 -11.34 -9.73
CA PRO A 218 1.44 -12.34 -10.46
C PRO A 218 2.27 -13.15 -11.47
N GLU A 219 3.16 -12.48 -12.19
CA GLU A 219 4.05 -13.10 -13.17
C GLU A 219 5.07 -14.00 -12.45
N LYS A 220 5.67 -13.52 -11.35
CA LYS A 220 6.56 -14.33 -10.51
C LYS A 220 5.87 -15.56 -9.95
N GLN A 221 4.63 -15.42 -9.46
CA GLN A 221 3.86 -16.54 -8.93
C GLN A 221 3.63 -17.61 -10.01
N ALA A 222 3.22 -17.20 -11.21
CA ALA A 222 3.04 -18.10 -12.33
C ALA A 222 4.36 -18.81 -12.70
N ARG A 223 5.45 -18.07 -12.77
CA ARG A 223 6.78 -18.60 -13.04
C ARG A 223 7.26 -19.59 -11.97
N TYR A 224 6.99 -19.34 -10.69
CA TYR A 224 7.35 -20.25 -9.61
C TYR A 224 6.63 -21.61 -9.71
N VAL A 225 5.37 -21.58 -10.12
CA VAL A 225 4.62 -22.82 -10.39
C VAL A 225 5.21 -23.57 -11.59
N GLU A 226 5.47 -22.86 -12.68
CA GLU A 226 5.95 -23.47 -13.93
C GLU A 226 7.42 -23.92 -13.84
N GLN A 227 8.31 -23.01 -13.39
CA GLN A 227 9.77 -23.23 -13.41
C GLN A 227 10.25 -24.09 -12.25
N TYR A 228 9.72 -23.88 -11.05
CA TYR A 228 10.19 -24.58 -9.84
C TYR A 228 9.27 -25.71 -9.39
N GLY A 229 8.11 -25.88 -10.04
CA GLY A 229 7.12 -26.91 -9.71
C GLY A 229 6.55 -26.76 -8.30
N LEU A 230 6.36 -25.51 -7.84
CA LEU A 230 5.76 -25.20 -6.56
C LEU A 230 4.23 -25.23 -6.67
N PRO A 231 3.51 -25.62 -5.60
CA PRO A 231 2.07 -25.40 -5.51
C PRO A 231 1.71 -23.92 -5.65
N GLN A 232 0.55 -23.61 -6.21
CA GLN A 232 0.06 -22.25 -6.38
C GLN A 232 0.02 -21.46 -5.06
N TYR A 233 -0.38 -22.12 -3.98
CA TYR A 233 -0.43 -21.56 -2.65
C TYR A 233 0.96 -21.15 -2.13
N ASP A 234 1.94 -22.04 -2.26
CA ASP A 234 3.33 -21.81 -1.83
C ASP A 234 3.97 -20.67 -2.63
N ALA A 235 3.77 -20.68 -3.94
CA ALA A 235 4.22 -19.62 -4.83
C ALA A 235 3.60 -18.26 -4.43
N GLY A 236 2.32 -18.23 -4.04
CA GLY A 236 1.63 -17.03 -3.56
C GLY A 236 2.25 -16.47 -2.28
N ILE A 237 2.58 -17.33 -1.31
CA ILE A 237 3.23 -16.91 -0.07
C ILE A 237 4.63 -16.33 -0.34
N LEU A 238 5.44 -17.04 -1.10
CA LEU A 238 6.82 -16.64 -1.40
C LEU A 238 6.90 -15.33 -2.20
N THR A 239 5.93 -15.08 -3.06
CA THR A 239 5.84 -13.85 -3.85
C THR A 239 5.05 -12.74 -3.16
N GLY A 240 4.48 -12.99 -1.98
CA GLY A 240 3.75 -12.01 -1.17
C GLY A 240 4.63 -10.89 -0.59
N SER A 241 5.96 -11.03 -0.61
CA SER A 241 6.94 -10.00 -0.30
C SER A 241 8.07 -10.05 -1.32
N LYS A 242 8.51 -8.88 -1.79
CA LYS A 242 9.66 -8.78 -2.68
C LYS A 242 10.92 -9.36 -2.04
N LYS A 243 11.18 -9.02 -0.78
CA LYS A 243 12.34 -9.50 -0.03
C LYS A 243 12.36 -11.02 0.09
N LEU A 244 11.20 -11.61 0.38
CA LEU A 244 11.07 -13.07 0.49
C LEU A 244 11.28 -13.75 -0.87
N SER A 245 10.73 -13.18 -1.94
CA SER A 245 10.89 -13.70 -3.29
C SER A 245 12.33 -13.61 -3.78
N ASP A 246 13.02 -12.50 -3.55
CA ASP A 246 14.42 -12.32 -3.90
C ASP A 246 15.30 -13.32 -3.13
N LEU A 247 15.05 -13.49 -1.83
CA LEU A 247 15.76 -14.47 -1.00
C LEU A 247 15.53 -15.91 -1.50
N PHE A 248 14.31 -16.25 -1.90
CA PHE A 248 13.99 -17.55 -2.48
C PHE A 248 14.75 -17.81 -3.78
N GLU A 249 14.74 -16.85 -4.71
CA GLU A 249 15.40 -16.99 -6.01
C GLU A 249 16.91 -17.10 -5.86
N GLU A 250 17.53 -16.20 -5.10
CA GLU A 250 18.98 -16.19 -4.89
C GLU A 250 19.45 -17.46 -4.15
N THR A 251 18.72 -17.90 -3.12
CA THR A 251 19.06 -19.14 -2.41
C THR A 251 18.90 -20.36 -3.33
N THR A 252 17.83 -20.39 -4.12
CA THR A 252 17.59 -21.48 -5.08
C THR A 252 18.67 -21.55 -6.15
N ALA A 253 19.11 -20.39 -6.65
CA ALA A 253 20.21 -20.31 -7.62
C ALA A 253 21.53 -20.88 -7.05
N LEU A 254 21.78 -20.73 -5.74
CA LEU A 254 22.98 -21.22 -5.08
C LEU A 254 22.95 -22.73 -4.81
N CYS A 255 21.83 -23.28 -4.33
CA CYS A 255 21.76 -24.69 -3.90
C CYS A 255 21.03 -25.62 -4.87
N GLY A 256 20.30 -25.10 -5.87
CA GLY A 256 19.56 -25.89 -6.87
C GLY A 256 18.34 -26.67 -6.29
N LYS A 257 17.83 -26.30 -5.12
CA LYS A 257 16.81 -27.09 -4.38
C LYS A 257 15.53 -26.26 -4.06
N PRO A 258 14.76 -25.82 -5.07
CA PRO A 258 13.67 -24.86 -4.88
C PRO A 258 12.62 -25.30 -3.83
N LYS A 259 12.20 -26.57 -3.85
CA LYS A 259 11.21 -27.08 -2.90
C LYS A 259 11.70 -27.06 -1.44
N LYS A 260 12.99 -27.31 -1.21
CA LYS A 260 13.57 -27.25 0.14
C LYS A 260 13.71 -25.80 0.61
N VAL A 261 14.16 -24.91 -0.27
CA VAL A 261 14.21 -23.47 0.02
C VAL A 261 12.82 -22.95 0.37
N ALA A 262 11.81 -23.29 -0.43
CA ALA A 262 10.41 -22.91 -0.15
C ALA A 262 9.96 -23.39 1.23
N ASN A 263 10.16 -24.65 1.55
CA ASN A 263 9.78 -25.24 2.85
C ASN A 263 10.48 -24.52 4.02
N TRP A 264 11.75 -24.20 3.91
CA TRP A 264 12.49 -23.48 4.95
C TRP A 264 11.99 -22.06 5.14
N LEU A 265 11.75 -21.35 4.06
CA LEU A 265 11.23 -19.98 4.12
C LEU A 265 9.82 -19.94 4.69
N MET A 266 8.92 -20.80 4.19
CA MET A 266 7.51 -20.82 4.63
C MET A 266 7.33 -21.40 6.02
N GLY A 267 8.12 -22.40 6.39
CA GLY A 267 8.07 -23.03 7.70
C GLY A 267 8.81 -22.21 8.75
N GLU A 268 10.13 -22.40 8.84
CA GLU A 268 10.92 -21.85 9.94
C GLU A 268 11.10 -20.34 9.85
N THR A 269 11.37 -19.78 8.66
CA THR A 269 11.65 -18.35 8.54
C THR A 269 10.43 -17.50 8.86
N LEU A 270 9.28 -17.77 8.23
CA LEU A 270 8.04 -17.02 8.51
C LEU A 270 7.53 -17.26 9.94
N ARG A 271 7.72 -18.46 10.51
CA ARG A 271 7.39 -18.73 11.90
C ARG A 271 8.20 -17.84 12.84
N LEU A 272 9.52 -17.79 12.68
CA LEU A 272 10.40 -16.96 13.50
C LEU A 272 10.10 -15.47 13.39
N LEU A 273 9.83 -14.98 12.17
CA LEU A 273 9.39 -13.59 11.96
C LEU A 273 8.12 -13.28 12.75
N LYS A 274 7.11 -14.14 12.63
CA LYS A 274 5.84 -13.97 13.33
C LYS A 274 6.00 -13.98 14.86
N GLU A 275 6.83 -14.88 15.39
CA GLU A 275 7.12 -14.97 16.83
C GLU A 275 7.83 -13.73 17.37
N ASN A 276 8.64 -13.07 16.53
CA ASN A 276 9.35 -11.84 16.89
C ASN A 276 8.60 -10.56 16.49
N GLY A 277 7.39 -10.65 15.91
CA GLY A 277 6.64 -9.51 15.44
C GLY A 277 7.32 -8.75 14.28
N GLN A 278 8.08 -9.47 13.47
CA GLN A 278 8.83 -8.95 12.34
C GLN A 278 8.16 -9.30 11.01
N GLU A 279 8.41 -8.49 10.00
CA GLU A 279 7.98 -8.71 8.62
C GLU A 279 9.13 -9.30 7.77
N PRO A 280 8.85 -9.88 6.58
CA PRO A 280 9.91 -10.39 5.69
C PRO A 280 10.97 -9.36 5.33
N GLU A 281 10.61 -8.09 5.28
CA GLU A 281 11.50 -6.96 5.01
C GLU A 281 12.60 -6.78 6.06
N ASP A 282 12.37 -7.26 7.30
CA ASP A 282 13.32 -7.18 8.41
C ASP A 282 14.39 -8.28 8.38
N LEU A 283 14.33 -9.23 7.43
CA LEU A 283 15.28 -10.33 7.32
C LEU A 283 16.71 -9.86 7.11
N GLN A 284 17.61 -10.33 7.98
CA GLN A 284 19.03 -9.93 8.01
C GLN A 284 19.97 -11.00 7.44
N PHE A 285 19.55 -12.26 7.34
CA PHE A 285 20.46 -13.31 6.84
C PHE A 285 20.54 -13.33 5.32
N SER A 286 21.72 -13.71 4.81
CA SER A 286 21.97 -13.73 3.38
C SER A 286 21.52 -15.03 2.71
N PRO A 287 21.22 -15.01 1.41
CA PRO A 287 20.93 -16.22 0.62
C PRO A 287 22.01 -17.30 0.73
N LYS A 288 23.28 -16.90 0.87
CA LYS A 288 24.41 -17.83 1.04
C LYS A 288 24.32 -18.60 2.36
N HIS A 289 23.94 -17.93 3.44
CA HIS A 289 23.78 -18.60 4.74
C HIS A 289 22.65 -19.63 4.68
N LEU A 290 21.51 -19.29 4.07
CA LEU A 290 20.39 -20.22 3.93
C LEU A 290 20.74 -21.40 3.02
N ALA A 291 21.40 -21.18 1.89
CA ALA A 291 21.86 -22.24 1.00
C ALA A 291 22.83 -23.21 1.71
N SER A 292 23.81 -22.67 2.42
CA SER A 292 24.77 -23.49 3.20
C SER A 292 24.08 -24.30 4.29
N LEU A 293 23.09 -23.73 4.99
CA LEU A 293 22.31 -24.44 6.00
C LEU A 293 21.53 -25.61 5.39
N ILE A 294 20.85 -25.39 4.27
CA ILE A 294 20.08 -26.41 3.55
C ILE A 294 21.01 -27.55 3.07
N ASP A 295 22.20 -27.22 2.56
CA ASP A 295 23.17 -28.20 2.12
C ASP A 295 23.77 -29.01 3.28
N CYS A 296 24.10 -28.36 4.39
CA CYS A 296 24.61 -28.99 5.61
C CYS A 296 23.61 -29.98 6.22
N LEU A 297 22.34 -29.59 6.33
CA LEU A 297 21.29 -30.44 6.88
C LEU A 297 21.03 -31.69 6.05
N LEU A 298 21.19 -31.59 4.73
CA LEU A 298 21.08 -32.75 3.85
C LEU A 298 22.22 -33.73 4.05
N TYR A 299 23.45 -33.23 4.18
CA TYR A 299 24.61 -34.07 4.44
C TYR A 299 24.48 -34.83 5.77
N THR A 300 23.99 -34.18 6.83
CA THR A 300 23.79 -34.81 8.13
C THR A 300 22.64 -35.83 8.15
N SER A 301 21.56 -35.59 7.38
CA SER A 301 20.46 -36.54 7.28
C SER A 301 20.82 -37.78 6.45
N ASP A 302 21.54 -37.63 5.34
CA ASP A 302 22.04 -38.75 4.54
C ASP A 302 23.05 -39.61 5.33
N ALA A 303 23.89 -38.96 6.14
CA ALA A 303 24.82 -39.69 7.02
C ALA A 303 24.12 -40.47 8.14
N ALA A 304 22.96 -40.00 8.65
CA ALA A 304 22.15 -40.68 9.62
C ALA A 304 21.41 -41.91 9.04
N ASP A 305 20.96 -41.82 7.79
CA ASP A 305 20.35 -42.93 7.05
C ASP A 305 21.36 -44.05 6.71
N ASP A 306 22.59 -43.71 6.43
CA ASP A 306 23.69 -44.70 6.20
C ASP A 306 24.08 -45.44 7.49
N LEU A 307 23.96 -44.77 8.66
CA LEU A 307 24.25 -45.41 9.95
C LEU A 307 23.14 -46.39 10.43
N THR A 308 21.96 -46.30 9.86
CA THR A 308 20.82 -47.21 10.14
C THR A 308 20.77 -48.44 9.21
N ARG A 309 21.69 -48.53 8.24
CA ARG A 309 21.79 -49.67 7.28
C ARG A 309 22.90 -50.68 7.60
N VAL A 310 23.44 -50.68 8.80
CA VAL A 310 24.41 -51.70 9.29
C VAL A 310 23.74 -52.65 10.23
#